data_0697ca5ed6da04bfa1eb23350863d934
#
_entry.id   0697ca5ed6da04bfa1eb23350863d934
#
_cell.length_a   1.000
_cell.length_b   1.000
_cell.length_c   1.000
_cell.angle_alpha   90.00
_cell.angle_beta   90.00
_cell.angle_gamma   90.00
#
_symmetry.space_group_name_H-M   'P 1'
#
loop_
_entity.id
_entity.type
_entity.pdbx_description
1 polymer ?
#
loop_
_entity_poly.entity_id
_entity_poly.type
_entity_poly.pdbx_seq_one_letter_code
_entity_poly.pdbx_strand_id
1 'polypeptide(L)'
;MQRINCSQGTNREVSPTDRTQALIRPYRPSDLDALYRICLLTGDDGQDATSLFSDPRLLGHFFAAPYGLFEPALAFVAEDNAGVGGYILSALDTQAFEERLERTWWPHLRARYPDPPASAPGEQLTPDQHVARMIHHPWRIPDWLAARYPSHLHIDLLPRLQAGGLGRQMTKTLIAALRGQGSPGVHLHVPGGNQHAAGFYRHIGFTELPATPDELPAPHLLLFGMDL
;
A
#
# COMPACT_ATOMS: atom_id res chain seq x y z
N MET A 1 -27.19 20.04 -57.45
CA MET A 1 -27.17 20.75 -56.16
C MET A 1 -27.88 19.87 -55.12
N GLN A 2 -27.13 19.02 -54.44
CA GLN A 2 -27.66 18.22 -53.36
C GLN A 2 -26.86 18.55 -52.09
N ARG A 3 -27.54 19.02 -51.06
CA ARG A 3 -26.98 19.36 -49.77
C ARG A 3 -26.81 18.08 -48.95
N ILE A 4 -25.59 17.81 -48.49
CA ILE A 4 -25.28 16.72 -47.56
C ILE A 4 -25.53 17.25 -46.15
N ASN A 5 -26.42 16.57 -45.45
CA ASN A 5 -26.80 16.86 -44.06
C ASN A 5 -25.79 16.19 -43.12
N CYS A 6 -25.01 16.97 -42.39
CA CYS A 6 -24.08 16.47 -41.35
C CYS A 6 -24.90 16.19 -40.09
N SER A 7 -25.08 14.92 -39.75
CA SER A 7 -25.62 14.48 -38.47
C SER A 7 -24.68 14.81 -37.33
N GLN A 8 -25.16 15.63 -36.41
CA GLN A 8 -24.52 15.97 -35.15
C GLN A 8 -24.46 14.70 -34.25
N GLY A 9 -23.24 14.22 -34.00
CA GLY A 9 -22.96 13.24 -32.97
C GLY A 9 -23.21 13.85 -31.60
N THR A 10 -24.20 13.36 -30.89
CA THR A 10 -24.49 13.74 -29.50
C THR A 10 -23.36 13.23 -28.62
N ASN A 11 -22.44 14.11 -28.18
CA ASN A 11 -21.58 13.90 -27.04
C ASN A 11 -22.51 13.72 -25.82
N ARG A 12 -22.66 12.49 -25.35
CA ARG A 12 -23.22 12.22 -24.03
C ARG A 12 -22.22 12.68 -22.99
N GLU A 13 -22.41 13.87 -22.47
CA GLU A 13 -21.77 14.28 -21.20
C GLU A 13 -22.26 13.31 -20.14
N VAL A 14 -21.30 12.54 -19.55
CA VAL A 14 -21.57 11.68 -18.40
C VAL A 14 -21.86 12.62 -17.22
N SER A 15 -23.08 12.61 -16.75
CA SER A 15 -23.56 13.42 -15.63
C SER A 15 -22.71 13.17 -14.38
N PRO A 16 -22.39 14.21 -13.56
CA PRO A 16 -21.59 14.09 -12.33
C PRO A 16 -22.21 13.25 -11.22
N THR A 17 -23.44 12.77 -11.39
CA THR A 17 -24.23 12.05 -10.38
C THR A 17 -24.05 10.54 -10.37
N ASP A 18 -23.26 9.96 -11.27
CA ASP A 18 -23.06 8.50 -11.35
C ASP A 18 -21.69 8.05 -10.76
N ARG A 19 -21.18 8.76 -9.75
CA ARG A 19 -20.09 8.25 -8.92
C ARG A 19 -20.68 7.25 -7.95
N THR A 20 -20.71 6.00 -8.34
CA THR A 20 -21.06 4.89 -7.46
C THR A 20 -20.22 5.00 -6.20
N GLN A 21 -20.88 5.18 -5.07
CA GLN A 21 -20.19 5.31 -3.78
C GLN A 21 -19.51 3.98 -3.49
N ALA A 22 -18.16 3.99 -3.44
CA ALA A 22 -17.41 2.78 -3.12
C ALA A 22 -17.74 2.32 -1.70
N LEU A 23 -17.96 1.02 -1.54
CA LEU A 23 -18.21 0.38 -0.26
C LEU A 23 -16.87 -0.01 0.38
N ILE A 24 -16.66 0.40 1.63
CA ILE A 24 -15.56 -0.13 2.46
C ILE A 24 -16.08 -1.34 3.21
N ARG A 25 -15.40 -2.48 3.07
CA ARG A 25 -15.75 -3.72 3.76
C ARG A 25 -14.50 -4.48 4.24
N PRO A 26 -14.64 -5.39 5.21
CA PRO A 26 -13.57 -6.31 5.56
C PRO A 26 -13.09 -7.11 4.34
N TYR A 27 -11.78 -7.36 4.30
CA TYR A 27 -11.15 -8.26 3.35
C TYR A 27 -11.74 -9.68 3.44
N ARG A 28 -11.77 -10.38 2.32
CA ARG A 28 -12.13 -11.80 2.20
C ARG A 28 -11.01 -12.55 1.47
N PRO A 29 -10.77 -13.84 1.71
CA PRO A 29 -9.74 -14.59 1.00
C PRO A 29 -9.86 -14.53 -0.53
N SER A 30 -11.08 -14.37 -1.08
CA SER A 30 -11.34 -14.17 -2.50
C SER A 30 -10.81 -12.85 -3.06
N ASP A 31 -10.44 -11.89 -2.21
CA ASP A 31 -9.91 -10.58 -2.64
C ASP A 31 -8.38 -10.59 -2.83
N LEU A 32 -7.71 -11.71 -2.51
CA LEU A 32 -6.24 -11.79 -2.52
C LEU A 32 -5.63 -11.38 -3.88
N ASP A 33 -6.21 -11.83 -4.98
CA ASP A 33 -5.74 -11.44 -6.32
C ASP A 33 -5.95 -9.94 -6.61
N ALA A 34 -6.99 -9.33 -6.02
CA ALA A 34 -7.18 -7.89 -6.10
C ALA A 34 -6.11 -7.12 -5.32
N LEU A 35 -5.67 -7.62 -4.15
CA LEU A 35 -4.55 -7.00 -3.41
C LEU A 35 -3.28 -6.98 -4.26
N TYR A 36 -2.91 -8.10 -4.89
CA TYR A 36 -1.75 -8.18 -5.80
C TYR A 36 -1.87 -7.17 -6.95
N ARG A 37 -3.03 -7.16 -7.61
CA ARG A 37 -3.28 -6.28 -8.76
C ARG A 37 -3.21 -4.80 -8.38
N ILE A 38 -3.84 -4.40 -7.27
CA ILE A 38 -3.84 -3.01 -6.83
C ILE A 38 -2.42 -2.59 -6.45
N CYS A 39 -1.70 -3.42 -5.67
CA CYS A 39 -0.32 -3.15 -5.29
C CYS A 39 0.57 -2.88 -6.51
N LEU A 40 0.45 -3.67 -7.58
CA LEU A 40 1.20 -3.47 -8.81
C LEU A 40 0.78 -2.17 -9.54
N LEU A 41 -0.53 -1.94 -9.66
CA LEU A 41 -1.08 -0.78 -10.39
C LEU A 41 -0.91 0.57 -9.66
N THR A 42 -0.35 0.54 -8.45
CA THR A 42 -0.05 1.74 -7.65
C THR A 42 1.39 1.75 -7.14
N GLY A 43 2.19 0.77 -7.52
CA GLY A 43 3.50 0.49 -6.93
C GLY A 43 4.64 1.43 -7.34
N ASP A 44 4.42 2.34 -8.31
CA ASP A 44 5.36 3.37 -8.72
C ASP A 44 4.88 4.74 -8.22
N ASP A 45 5.08 5.01 -6.93
CA ASP A 45 4.62 6.24 -6.26
C ASP A 45 3.14 6.58 -6.55
N GLY A 46 2.28 5.55 -6.57
CA GLY A 46 0.86 5.68 -6.87
C GLY A 46 0.52 5.54 -8.36
N GLN A 47 1.50 5.28 -9.22
CA GLN A 47 1.34 5.01 -10.65
C GLN A 47 1.49 3.51 -10.93
N ASP A 48 1.12 3.12 -12.15
CA ASP A 48 1.19 1.73 -12.63
C ASP A 48 2.65 1.27 -12.78
N ALA A 49 3.06 0.29 -11.96
CA ALA A 49 4.37 -0.32 -11.96
C ALA A 49 4.48 -1.58 -12.84
N THR A 50 3.46 -1.91 -13.63
CA THR A 50 3.43 -3.16 -14.43
C THR A 50 4.66 -3.31 -15.33
N SER A 51 5.15 -2.24 -15.92
CA SER A 51 6.33 -2.27 -16.80
C SER A 51 7.66 -2.41 -16.05
N LEU A 52 7.66 -2.24 -14.74
CA LEU A 52 8.87 -2.27 -13.90
C LEU A 52 9.20 -3.66 -13.38
N PHE A 53 8.21 -4.58 -13.34
CA PHE A 53 8.34 -5.89 -12.73
C PHE A 53 8.12 -7.02 -13.73
N SER A 54 9.04 -7.99 -13.74
CA SER A 54 8.93 -9.19 -14.58
C SER A 54 7.90 -10.19 -14.02
N ASP A 55 7.76 -10.28 -12.69
CA ASP A 55 6.70 -11.02 -12.02
C ASP A 55 5.66 -10.06 -11.45
N PRO A 56 4.41 -10.05 -11.96
CA PRO A 56 3.37 -9.13 -11.50
C PRO A 56 2.94 -9.36 -10.04
N ARG A 57 3.38 -10.46 -9.41
CA ARG A 57 3.09 -10.73 -8.00
C ARG A 57 4.20 -10.32 -7.04
N LEU A 58 5.42 -10.07 -7.54
CA LEU A 58 6.58 -9.83 -6.68
C LEU A 58 6.36 -8.70 -5.68
N LEU A 59 5.89 -7.55 -6.15
CA LEU A 59 5.63 -6.39 -5.29
C LEU A 59 4.57 -6.71 -4.21
N GLY A 60 3.48 -7.35 -4.62
CA GLY A 60 2.40 -7.74 -3.71
C GLY A 60 2.79 -8.81 -2.71
N HIS A 61 3.79 -9.66 -2.99
CA HIS A 61 4.34 -10.60 -2.02
C HIS A 61 4.99 -9.89 -0.83
N PHE A 62 5.50 -8.67 -1.03
CA PHE A 62 6.11 -7.90 0.05
C PHE A 62 5.09 -6.97 0.72
N PHE A 63 4.31 -6.20 -0.03
CA PHE A 63 3.56 -5.07 0.48
C PHE A 63 2.06 -5.31 0.70
N ALA A 64 1.47 -6.44 0.24
CA ALA A 64 0.03 -6.61 0.28
C ALA A 64 -0.44 -7.98 0.77
N ALA A 65 -0.02 -9.07 0.14
CA ALA A 65 -0.55 -10.40 0.40
C ALA A 65 -0.36 -10.88 1.85
N PRO A 66 0.80 -10.66 2.52
CA PRO A 66 1.00 -11.13 3.89
C PRO A 66 -0.05 -10.61 4.86
N TYR A 67 -0.49 -9.37 4.70
CA TYR A 67 -1.51 -8.76 5.58
C TYR A 67 -2.87 -9.45 5.42
N GLY A 68 -3.32 -9.68 4.18
CA GLY A 68 -4.56 -10.42 3.93
C GLY A 68 -4.54 -11.85 4.47
N LEU A 69 -3.36 -12.48 4.47
CA LEU A 69 -3.18 -13.86 4.92
C LEU A 69 -3.00 -13.98 6.44
N PHE A 70 -2.29 -13.05 7.06
CA PHE A 70 -1.88 -13.17 8.46
C PHE A 70 -2.61 -12.22 9.41
N GLU A 71 -3.14 -11.10 8.89
CA GLU A 71 -3.85 -10.06 9.65
C GLU A 71 -5.23 -9.71 9.01
N PRO A 72 -6.06 -10.71 8.61
CA PRO A 72 -7.30 -10.45 7.86
C PRO A 72 -8.30 -9.58 8.63
N ALA A 73 -8.22 -9.54 9.96
CA ALA A 73 -9.07 -8.70 10.81
C ALA A 73 -8.72 -7.20 10.72
N LEU A 74 -7.51 -6.87 10.23
CA LEU A 74 -7.00 -5.52 10.03
C LEU A 74 -6.81 -5.19 8.54
N ALA A 75 -7.45 -5.94 7.66
CA ALA A 75 -7.47 -5.74 6.23
C ALA A 75 -8.87 -5.33 5.77
N PHE A 76 -8.97 -4.20 5.06
CA PHE A 76 -10.23 -3.71 4.49
C PHE A 76 -10.02 -3.37 3.02
N VAL A 77 -11.07 -3.56 2.23
CA VAL A 77 -11.06 -3.24 0.80
C VAL A 77 -12.14 -2.21 0.46
N ALA A 78 -11.87 -1.44 -0.58
CA ALA A 78 -12.83 -0.54 -1.20
C ALA A 78 -13.31 -1.14 -2.52
N GLU A 79 -14.61 -1.31 -2.65
CA GLU A 79 -15.26 -1.97 -3.79
C GLU A 79 -16.31 -1.05 -4.41
N ASP A 80 -16.28 -0.93 -5.74
CA ASP A 80 -17.30 -0.25 -6.55
C ASP A 80 -17.90 -1.23 -7.56
N ASN A 81 -18.71 -0.75 -8.51
CA ASN A 81 -19.31 -1.59 -9.54
C ASN A 81 -18.28 -2.28 -10.47
N ALA A 82 -17.05 -1.80 -10.52
CA ALA A 82 -15.95 -2.43 -11.26
C ALA A 82 -15.14 -3.41 -10.38
N GLY A 83 -15.61 -3.70 -9.16
CA GLY A 83 -14.98 -4.59 -8.19
C GLY A 83 -13.99 -3.88 -7.26
N VAL A 84 -13.20 -4.68 -6.54
CA VAL A 84 -12.22 -4.15 -5.57
C VAL A 84 -11.17 -3.30 -6.28
N GLY A 85 -11.03 -2.05 -5.84
CA GLY A 85 -10.12 -1.06 -6.43
C GLY A 85 -9.27 -0.31 -5.42
N GLY A 86 -9.33 -0.71 -4.14
CA GLY A 86 -8.46 -0.17 -3.10
C GLY A 86 -8.40 -1.10 -1.90
N TYR A 87 -7.37 -0.93 -1.10
CA TYR A 87 -7.22 -1.61 0.17
C TYR A 87 -6.59 -0.69 1.22
N ILE A 88 -6.82 -1.01 2.49
CA ILE A 88 -6.02 -0.60 3.63
C ILE A 88 -5.70 -1.84 4.46
N LEU A 89 -4.43 -2.03 4.75
CA LEU A 89 -3.86 -3.22 5.36
C LEU A 89 -3.03 -2.80 6.56
N SER A 90 -3.04 -3.59 7.63
CA SER A 90 -2.25 -3.28 8.82
C SER A 90 -1.80 -4.56 9.52
N ALA A 91 -0.68 -4.46 10.23
CA ALA A 91 -0.33 -5.41 11.28
C ALA A 91 -0.57 -4.76 12.64
N LEU A 92 -1.10 -5.53 13.60
CA LEU A 92 -1.35 -5.05 14.96
C LEU A 92 -0.04 -4.80 15.71
N ASP A 93 0.89 -5.72 15.60
CA ASP A 93 2.22 -5.68 16.18
C ASP A 93 3.26 -5.98 15.09
N THR A 94 4.02 -4.96 14.72
CA THR A 94 5.00 -5.04 13.63
C THR A 94 6.09 -6.07 13.91
N GLN A 95 6.62 -6.14 15.15
CA GLN A 95 7.69 -7.08 15.49
C GLN A 95 7.18 -8.53 15.40
N ALA A 96 6.00 -8.81 15.97
CA ALA A 96 5.38 -10.13 15.88
C ALA A 96 5.05 -10.53 14.44
N PHE A 97 4.61 -9.57 13.62
CA PHE A 97 4.34 -9.77 12.20
C PHE A 97 5.63 -10.08 11.41
N GLU A 98 6.69 -9.30 11.62
CA GLU A 98 8.01 -9.54 11.01
C GLU A 98 8.58 -10.91 11.36
N GLU A 99 8.48 -11.33 12.64
CA GLU A 99 8.89 -12.66 13.07
C GLU A 99 8.07 -13.77 12.41
N ARG A 100 6.76 -13.55 12.25
CA ARG A 100 5.90 -14.51 11.55
C ARG A 100 6.29 -14.63 10.09
N LEU A 101 6.55 -13.51 9.41
CA LEU A 101 7.02 -13.52 8.02
C LEU A 101 8.36 -14.25 7.88
N GLU A 102 9.28 -14.04 8.80
CA GLU A 102 10.59 -14.71 8.80
C GLU A 102 10.46 -16.23 8.92
N ARG A 103 9.53 -16.71 9.75
CA ARG A 103 9.34 -18.15 9.95
C ARG A 103 8.53 -18.83 8.84
N THR A 104 7.54 -18.14 8.23
CA THR A 104 6.52 -18.82 7.43
C THR A 104 6.35 -18.28 6.00
N TRP A 105 6.85 -17.09 5.70
CA TRP A 105 6.62 -16.43 4.42
C TRP A 105 7.89 -16.25 3.59
N TRP A 106 8.90 -15.60 4.14
CA TRP A 106 10.14 -15.35 3.43
C TRP A 106 10.88 -16.59 2.95
N PRO A 107 10.95 -17.73 3.67
CA PRO A 107 11.67 -18.91 3.18
C PRO A 107 11.20 -19.39 1.81
N HIS A 108 9.90 -19.39 1.55
CA HIS A 108 9.35 -19.78 0.26
C HIS A 108 9.67 -18.78 -0.86
N LEU A 109 9.66 -17.49 -0.54
CA LEU A 109 9.96 -16.43 -1.50
C LEU A 109 11.46 -16.35 -1.79
N ARG A 110 12.32 -16.53 -0.80
CA ARG A 110 13.78 -16.63 -0.98
C ARG A 110 14.19 -17.77 -1.91
N ALA A 111 13.47 -18.87 -1.85
CA ALA A 111 13.69 -19.98 -2.80
C ALA A 111 13.28 -19.61 -4.24
N ARG A 112 12.27 -18.76 -4.39
CA ARG A 112 11.74 -18.32 -5.71
C ARG A 112 12.50 -17.14 -6.31
N TYR A 113 12.89 -16.18 -5.48
CA TYR A 113 13.56 -14.93 -5.87
C TYR A 113 14.97 -14.90 -5.25
N PRO A 114 16.01 -15.29 -6.00
CA PRO A 114 17.38 -15.30 -5.47
C PRO A 114 17.83 -13.92 -4.98
N ASP A 115 18.67 -13.91 -3.92
CA ASP A 115 19.30 -12.67 -3.47
C ASP A 115 20.21 -12.12 -4.57
N PRO A 116 19.97 -10.89 -5.06
CA PRO A 116 20.84 -10.33 -6.07
C PRO A 116 22.26 -10.13 -5.51
N PRO A 117 23.30 -10.32 -6.34
CA PRO A 117 24.67 -10.08 -5.90
C PRO A 117 24.85 -8.63 -5.44
N ALA A 118 25.87 -8.40 -4.62
CA ALA A 118 26.24 -7.04 -4.27
C ALA A 118 26.54 -6.24 -5.54
N SER A 119 25.87 -5.10 -5.68
CA SER A 119 26.09 -4.24 -6.84
C SER A 119 27.49 -3.65 -6.84
N ALA A 120 28.12 -3.55 -7.99
CA ALA A 120 29.36 -2.80 -8.15
C ALA A 120 29.12 -1.30 -7.82
N PRO A 121 30.15 -0.55 -7.41
CA PRO A 121 30.00 0.89 -7.18
C PRO A 121 29.40 1.62 -8.39
N GLY A 122 28.23 2.24 -8.22
CA GLY A 122 27.51 2.96 -9.26
C GLY A 122 26.47 2.13 -10.05
N GLU A 123 26.40 0.82 -9.82
CA GLU A 123 25.37 -0.04 -10.40
C GLU A 123 24.09 0.01 -9.56
N GLN A 124 22.96 0.28 -10.20
CA GLN A 124 21.67 0.28 -9.55
C GLN A 124 20.97 -1.07 -9.73
N LEU A 125 20.32 -1.55 -8.69
CA LEU A 125 19.45 -2.71 -8.77
C LEU A 125 18.25 -2.41 -9.67
N THR A 126 17.82 -3.40 -10.44
CA THR A 126 16.50 -3.34 -11.08
C THR A 126 15.40 -3.35 -10.01
N PRO A 127 14.16 -2.91 -10.33
CA PRO A 127 13.04 -3.00 -9.40
C PRO A 127 12.79 -4.42 -8.85
N ASP A 128 12.88 -5.45 -9.70
CA ASP A 128 12.79 -6.85 -9.26
C ASP A 128 13.89 -7.22 -8.26
N GLN A 129 15.13 -6.85 -8.55
CA GLN A 129 16.27 -7.11 -7.67
C GLN A 129 16.16 -6.36 -6.35
N HIS A 130 15.61 -5.14 -6.37
CA HIS A 130 15.40 -4.37 -5.15
C HIS A 130 14.43 -5.08 -4.19
N VAL A 131 13.27 -5.52 -4.71
CA VAL A 131 12.29 -6.25 -3.89
C VAL A 131 12.82 -7.63 -3.47
N ALA A 132 13.55 -8.35 -4.34
CA ALA A 132 14.20 -9.60 -3.98
C ALA A 132 15.19 -9.38 -2.81
N ARG A 133 15.99 -8.33 -2.84
CA ARG A 133 16.88 -7.96 -1.73
C ARG A 133 16.13 -7.67 -0.44
N MET A 134 15.02 -6.95 -0.51
CA MET A 134 14.17 -6.71 0.67
C MET A 134 13.63 -8.02 1.28
N ILE A 135 13.30 -9.03 0.46
CA ILE A 135 12.87 -10.35 0.93
C ILE A 135 14.00 -11.09 1.65
N HIS A 136 15.24 -10.96 1.19
CA HIS A 136 16.41 -11.60 1.81
C HIS A 136 16.91 -10.85 3.04
N HIS A 137 16.83 -9.52 3.03
CA HIS A 137 17.35 -8.62 4.07
C HIS A 137 16.24 -7.65 4.50
N PRO A 138 15.14 -8.15 5.10
CA PRO A 138 14.04 -7.28 5.50
C PRO A 138 14.51 -6.32 6.60
N TRP A 139 14.13 -5.06 6.44
CA TRP A 139 14.28 -4.08 7.50
C TRP A 139 13.49 -4.50 8.74
N ARG A 140 13.99 -4.13 9.90
CA ARG A 140 13.35 -4.40 11.19
C ARG A 140 12.96 -3.10 11.87
N ILE A 141 11.76 -3.08 12.43
CA ILE A 141 11.31 -1.91 13.16
C ILE A 141 12.23 -1.63 14.37
N PRO A 142 12.70 -0.38 14.59
CA PRO A 142 13.44 0.00 15.78
C PRO A 142 12.59 -0.14 17.05
N ASP A 143 13.21 -0.51 18.17
CA ASP A 143 12.52 -0.75 19.44
C ASP A 143 11.74 0.48 19.93
N TRP A 144 12.30 1.69 19.78
CA TRP A 144 11.63 2.93 20.18
C TRP A 144 10.34 3.19 19.39
N LEU A 145 10.34 2.83 18.11
CA LEU A 145 9.16 2.98 17.24
C LEU A 145 8.11 1.92 17.59
N ALA A 146 8.54 0.67 17.77
CA ALA A 146 7.67 -0.44 18.18
C ALA A 146 7.02 -0.18 19.55
N ALA A 147 7.75 0.41 20.48
CA ALA A 147 7.23 0.70 21.82
C ALA A 147 6.09 1.71 21.83
N ARG A 148 6.11 2.71 20.93
CA ARG A 148 5.09 3.76 20.90
C ARG A 148 4.04 3.55 19.80
N TYR A 149 4.46 3.04 18.64
CA TYR A 149 3.62 2.85 17.46
C TYR A 149 3.76 1.42 16.94
N PRO A 150 3.32 0.40 17.72
CA PRO A 150 3.54 -1.00 17.37
C PRO A 150 2.86 -1.43 16.08
N SER A 151 1.74 -0.81 15.72
CA SER A 151 1.04 -1.13 14.46
C SER A 151 1.61 -0.35 13.28
N HIS A 152 1.52 -0.93 12.07
CA HIS A 152 1.81 -0.19 10.83
C HIS A 152 0.74 -0.42 9.77
N LEU A 153 0.68 0.43 8.77
CA LEU A 153 -0.33 0.34 7.72
C LEU A 153 0.22 0.60 6.31
N HIS A 154 -0.50 0.05 5.32
CA HIS A 154 -0.41 0.37 3.91
C HIS A 154 -1.80 0.72 3.37
N ILE A 155 -1.90 1.70 2.47
CA ILE A 155 -3.14 2.06 1.79
C ILE A 155 -2.86 2.37 0.33
N ASP A 156 -3.59 1.72 -0.56
CA ASP A 156 -3.53 1.94 -1.99
C ASP A 156 -4.93 2.02 -2.59
N LEU A 157 -5.13 2.99 -3.46
CA LEU A 157 -6.37 3.23 -4.20
C LEU A 157 -6.07 3.41 -5.67
N LEU A 158 -6.74 2.65 -6.52
CA LEU A 158 -6.72 2.90 -7.96
C LEU A 158 -7.27 4.30 -8.28
N PRO A 159 -6.80 4.95 -9.36
CA PRO A 159 -7.19 6.32 -9.71
C PRO A 159 -8.70 6.58 -9.69
N ARG A 160 -9.51 5.59 -10.11
CA ARG A 160 -10.97 5.71 -10.12
C ARG A 160 -11.61 5.88 -8.73
N LEU A 161 -10.90 5.44 -7.67
CA LEU A 161 -11.33 5.54 -6.27
C LEU A 161 -10.61 6.64 -5.49
N GLN A 162 -9.67 7.32 -6.10
CA GLN A 162 -9.02 8.50 -5.54
C GLN A 162 -9.97 9.71 -5.59
N ALA A 163 -9.71 10.71 -4.79
CA ALA A 163 -10.60 11.83 -4.52
C ALA A 163 -11.89 11.42 -3.74
N GLY A 164 -12.72 12.35 -3.35
CA GLY A 164 -13.98 12.06 -2.62
C GLY A 164 -13.82 11.61 -1.17
N GLY A 165 -12.61 11.61 -0.60
CA GLY A 165 -12.37 11.34 0.83
C GLY A 165 -12.38 9.85 1.21
N LEU A 166 -12.38 8.93 0.25
CA LEU A 166 -12.39 7.48 0.51
C LEU A 166 -11.17 7.01 1.32
N GLY A 167 -9.97 7.48 0.97
CA GLY A 167 -8.75 7.18 1.74
C GLY A 167 -8.87 7.57 3.20
N ARG A 168 -9.45 8.75 3.49
CA ARG A 168 -9.73 9.19 4.87
C ARG A 168 -10.74 8.28 5.58
N GLN A 169 -11.78 7.83 4.87
CA GLN A 169 -12.77 6.91 5.45
C GLN A 169 -12.14 5.54 5.74
N MET A 170 -11.34 4.99 4.84
CA MET A 170 -10.62 3.74 5.04
C MET A 170 -9.64 3.84 6.22
N THR A 171 -8.88 4.93 6.32
CA THR A 171 -7.99 5.15 7.46
C THR A 171 -8.76 5.23 8.78
N LYS A 172 -9.90 5.92 8.84
CA LYS A 172 -10.76 5.95 10.03
C LYS A 172 -11.27 4.56 10.40
N THR A 173 -11.67 3.74 9.41
CA THR A 173 -12.13 2.36 9.64
C THR A 173 -11.01 1.52 10.26
N LEU A 174 -9.80 1.59 9.71
CA LEU A 174 -8.65 0.86 10.25
C LEU A 174 -8.27 1.34 11.65
N ILE A 175 -8.20 2.66 11.88
CA ILE A 175 -7.89 3.22 13.21
C ILE A 175 -8.90 2.73 14.25
N ALA A 176 -10.19 2.70 13.91
CA ALA A 176 -11.19 2.16 14.82
C ALA A 176 -10.96 0.67 15.14
N ALA A 177 -10.56 -0.12 14.14
CA ALA A 177 -10.23 -1.54 14.33
C ALA A 177 -8.98 -1.73 15.20
N LEU A 178 -7.91 -0.93 14.97
CA LEU A 178 -6.69 -0.97 15.77
C LEU A 178 -6.95 -0.60 17.24
N ARG A 179 -7.70 0.48 17.49
CA ARG A 179 -8.14 0.86 18.83
C ARG A 179 -8.95 -0.24 19.50
N GLY A 180 -9.86 -0.87 18.76
CA GLY A 180 -10.66 -1.99 19.25
C GLY A 180 -9.83 -3.22 19.64
N GLN A 181 -8.63 -3.37 19.08
CA GLN A 181 -7.66 -4.41 19.42
C GLN A 181 -6.59 -3.93 20.42
N GLY A 182 -6.70 -2.70 20.95
CA GLY A 182 -5.83 -2.19 22.01
C GLY A 182 -4.47 -1.65 21.53
N SER A 183 -4.29 -1.37 20.24
CA SER A 183 -3.07 -0.73 19.76
C SER A 183 -2.95 0.70 20.33
N PRO A 184 -1.81 1.08 20.94
CA PRO A 184 -1.59 2.43 21.44
C PRO A 184 -1.17 3.43 20.33
N GLY A 185 -0.73 2.94 19.16
CA GLY A 185 -0.24 3.80 18.09
C GLY A 185 0.04 3.06 16.80
N VAL A 186 0.02 3.79 15.69
CA VAL A 186 0.27 3.28 14.35
C VAL A 186 1.29 4.16 13.62
N HIS A 187 2.21 3.52 12.88
CA HIS A 187 3.18 4.21 12.04
C HIS A 187 3.05 3.83 10.56
N LEU A 188 3.69 4.60 9.71
CA LEU A 188 3.82 4.31 8.30
C LEU A 188 5.02 5.05 7.70
N HIS A 189 5.47 4.58 6.54
CA HIS A 189 6.52 5.24 5.76
C HIS A 189 5.94 5.79 4.45
N VAL A 190 6.45 6.96 4.04
CA VAL A 190 6.06 7.62 2.78
C VAL A 190 7.33 7.98 2.01
N PRO A 191 7.42 7.71 0.70
CA PRO A 191 8.51 8.25 -0.10
C PRO A 191 8.60 9.78 0.02
N GLY A 192 9.78 10.32 0.33
CA GLY A 192 9.97 11.75 0.57
C GLY A 192 9.63 12.63 -0.63
N GLY A 193 9.69 12.07 -1.85
CA GLY A 193 9.23 12.71 -3.08
C GLY A 193 7.70 12.81 -3.19
N ASN A 194 6.96 11.95 -2.49
CA ASN A 194 5.50 11.91 -2.54
C ASN A 194 4.85 12.92 -1.58
N GLN A 195 4.98 14.20 -1.90
CA GLN A 195 4.43 15.29 -1.09
C GLN A 195 2.90 15.26 -0.98
N HIS A 196 2.22 14.65 -1.95
CA HIS A 196 0.76 14.46 -1.90
C HIS A 196 0.38 13.51 -0.76
N ALA A 197 1.02 12.35 -0.68
CA ALA A 197 0.79 11.37 0.40
C ALA A 197 1.19 11.96 1.77
N ALA A 198 2.35 12.62 1.86
CA ALA A 198 2.78 13.28 3.11
C ALA A 198 1.77 14.33 3.57
N GLY A 199 1.26 15.18 2.67
CA GLY A 199 0.21 16.15 2.94
C GLY A 199 -1.10 15.50 3.40
N PHE A 200 -1.49 14.39 2.77
CA PHE A 200 -2.67 13.61 3.17
C PHE A 200 -2.55 13.11 4.61
N TYR A 201 -1.43 12.47 4.97
CA TYR A 201 -1.24 11.94 6.32
C TYR A 201 -1.22 13.04 7.40
N ARG A 202 -0.54 14.18 7.15
CA ARG A 202 -0.60 15.34 8.06
C ARG A 202 -2.04 15.84 8.23
N HIS A 203 -2.81 15.92 7.13
CA HIS A 203 -4.20 16.40 7.17
C HIS A 203 -5.13 15.47 7.97
N ILE A 204 -4.88 14.15 7.98
CA ILE A 204 -5.70 13.19 8.73
C ILE A 204 -5.20 12.94 10.17
N GLY A 205 -4.17 13.67 10.61
CA GLY A 205 -3.73 13.72 12.00
C GLY A 205 -2.47 12.91 12.33
N PHE A 206 -1.75 12.39 11.34
CA PHE A 206 -0.42 11.83 11.57
C PHE A 206 0.61 12.93 11.76
N THR A 207 1.57 12.66 12.62
CA THR A 207 2.73 13.53 12.87
C THR A 207 3.96 12.91 12.21
N GLU A 208 4.73 13.72 11.49
CA GLU A 208 6.03 13.30 10.99
C GLU A 208 7.00 13.15 12.17
N LEU A 209 7.64 11.99 12.25
CA LEU A 209 8.55 11.62 13.32
C LEU A 209 10.00 11.81 12.86
N PRO A 210 10.87 12.34 13.74
CA PRO A 210 12.29 12.39 13.44
C PRO A 210 12.84 10.95 13.43
N ALA A 211 13.56 10.60 12.36
CA ALA A 211 14.25 9.33 12.23
C ALA A 211 15.59 9.57 11.52
N THR A 212 16.62 8.86 11.95
CA THR A 212 17.88 8.85 11.23
C THR A 212 17.79 7.91 10.01
N PRO A 213 18.65 8.09 8.99
CA PRO A 213 18.62 7.22 7.81
C PRO A 213 18.74 5.72 8.13
N ASP A 214 19.46 5.36 9.20
CA ASP A 214 19.67 3.96 9.64
C ASP A 214 18.42 3.37 10.33
N GLU A 215 17.49 4.22 10.76
CA GLU A 215 16.23 3.82 11.41
C GLU A 215 15.10 3.66 10.40
N LEU A 216 15.35 3.88 9.11
CA LEU A 216 14.36 3.81 8.03
C LEU A 216 14.64 2.62 7.10
N PRO A 217 13.60 2.02 6.51
CA PRO A 217 13.80 0.99 5.48
C PRO A 217 14.61 1.48 4.27
N ALA A 218 14.55 2.79 4.01
CA ALA A 218 15.37 3.46 3.01
C ALA A 218 15.54 4.94 3.38
N PRO A 219 16.72 5.56 3.14
CA PRO A 219 17.07 6.89 3.64
C PRO A 219 16.23 8.04 3.09
N HIS A 220 15.50 7.82 2.02
CA HIS A 220 14.62 8.81 1.39
C HIS A 220 13.16 8.75 1.88
N LEU A 221 12.85 7.87 2.84
CA LEU A 221 11.51 7.76 3.39
C LEU A 221 11.27 8.77 4.51
N LEU A 222 10.04 9.23 4.61
CA LEU A 222 9.51 9.96 5.76
C LEU A 222 8.76 8.98 6.67
N LEU A 223 8.95 9.12 7.96
CA LEU A 223 8.25 8.34 8.98
C LEU A 223 7.11 9.17 9.58
N PHE A 224 5.95 8.56 9.66
CA PHE A 224 4.77 9.17 10.31
C PHE A 224 4.24 8.26 11.42
N GLY A 225 3.74 8.87 12.49
CA GLY A 225 3.10 8.18 13.60
C GLY A 225 1.82 8.86 14.04
N MET A 226 0.90 8.08 14.63
CA MET A 226 -0.32 8.56 15.25
C MET A 226 -0.57 7.77 16.53
N ASP A 227 -0.75 8.48 17.65
CA ASP A 227 -1.24 7.89 18.91
C ASP A 227 -2.74 7.50 18.74
N LEU A 228 -3.16 6.33 19.24
CA LEU A 228 -4.51 5.78 19.05
C LEU A 228 -5.36 5.80 20.31
#